data_08339843f16bd5d660d353b474a987ab
#
_entry.id   08339843f16bd5d660d353b474a987ab
#
_cell.length_a   1.000
_cell.length_b   1.000
_cell.length_c   1.000
_cell.angle_alpha   90.00
_cell.angle_beta   90.00
_cell.angle_gamma   90.00
#
_symmetry.space_group_name_H-M   'P 1'
#
loop_
_entity.id
_entity.type
_entity.pdbx_description
1 polymer ?
#
loop_
_entity_poly.entity_id
_entity_poly.type
_entity_poly.pdbx_seq_one_letter_code
_entity_poly.pdbx_strand_id
1 'polypeptide(L)'
;MINRQIAVCRLVILCLVMLFAPSQLLFAKGDGDAALLTFQKIAVPKRKTQDYVVKKGDWVANIIRRQLGEKGRDVFKTVKLVKQLNPHTRNLNRIYPGQVLKLPVSATYAASQEAEFSEVKISAGKETQTREQPAVSPENHLAVIRHVINRMNGSIITTGNHCIPLSQRGQTTIACSKIPLVELDDGSVILLDFGNRIPEDLSKMIRTNWKNYRLVKATSGDDIAPLLQKIINTSRLYTMNKRLQPFIIMRENLRIHLLFDWMITKSTPQGEGAKPYLQGLSLLTENSLLLPESLMTYAQRKGLIITEILDGNPVINTSGVMYTPPEIPIISKTAHPDLVCNLLTTLGYLPVRDVDVKIFDMVNDGFDLSLKADLIVKNGDKQIMIQAKRLPQQFINILKSKGTEVHSIEEGDSKRSAVEKTLHAMNIPFSYQGFSFSIPEKALHSKPRVTITFPAIKITTEDKGDLYLLDLDMDREIYGLLHDKWGVNIVRY
;
A
#
# COMPACT_ATOMS: atom_id res chain seq x y z
N MET A 1 -34.40 -26.72 51.79
CA MET A 1 -34.54 -26.13 50.43
C MET A 1 -33.53 -25.00 50.14
N ILE A 2 -33.05 -24.29 51.12
CA ILE A 2 -32.16 -23.11 50.93
C ILE A 2 -30.73 -23.49 50.44
N ASN A 3 -30.20 -24.60 50.83
CA ASN A 3 -28.84 -25.01 50.43
C ASN A 3 -28.67 -25.43 48.94
N ARG A 4 -29.74 -25.82 48.24
CA ARG A 4 -29.70 -26.14 46.80
C ARG A 4 -29.67 -24.90 45.90
N GLN A 5 -30.32 -23.80 46.32
CA GLN A 5 -30.28 -22.54 45.58
C GLN A 5 -28.91 -21.85 45.61
N ILE A 6 -28.23 -21.94 46.74
CA ILE A 6 -26.86 -21.37 46.91
C ILE A 6 -25.82 -22.12 46.04
N ALA A 7 -25.99 -23.43 45.87
CA ALA A 7 -25.09 -24.25 45.04
C ALA A 7 -25.29 -23.92 43.56
N VAL A 8 -26.53 -23.71 43.10
CA VAL A 8 -26.85 -23.35 41.71
C VAL A 8 -26.33 -21.95 41.38
N CYS A 9 -26.51 -20.96 42.29
CA CYS A 9 -25.97 -19.61 42.10
C CYS A 9 -24.43 -19.60 42.02
N ARG A 10 -23.76 -20.40 42.84
CA ARG A 10 -22.29 -20.50 42.78
C ARG A 10 -21.80 -21.16 41.47
N LEU A 11 -22.53 -22.13 40.95
CA LEU A 11 -22.18 -22.77 39.69
C LEU A 11 -22.39 -21.82 38.48
N VAL A 12 -23.47 -21.04 38.49
CA VAL A 12 -23.75 -20.03 37.44
C VAL A 12 -22.74 -18.88 37.45
N ILE A 13 -22.32 -18.41 38.64
CA ILE A 13 -21.29 -17.39 38.78
C ILE A 13 -19.92 -17.93 38.35
N LEU A 14 -19.60 -19.19 38.62
CA LEU A 14 -18.34 -19.82 38.19
C LEU A 14 -18.32 -19.98 36.65
N CYS A 15 -19.43 -20.36 36.03
CA CYS A 15 -19.55 -20.41 34.55
C CYS A 15 -19.49 -19.02 33.90
N LEU A 16 -20.03 -17.97 34.52
CA LEU A 16 -19.96 -16.60 33.99
C LEU A 16 -18.54 -16.03 34.08
N VAL A 17 -17.79 -16.35 35.12
CA VAL A 17 -16.38 -15.92 35.27
C VAL A 17 -15.48 -16.61 34.26
N MET A 18 -15.78 -17.87 33.87
CA MET A 18 -15.03 -18.59 32.83
C MET A 18 -15.32 -18.05 31.41
N LEU A 19 -16.48 -17.39 31.19
CA LEU A 19 -16.82 -16.78 29.90
C LEU A 19 -16.21 -15.40 29.68
N PHE A 20 -15.71 -14.74 30.74
CA PHE A 20 -15.05 -13.44 30.69
C PHE A 20 -13.56 -13.47 31.02
N ALA A 21 -12.95 -14.63 31.15
CA ALA A 21 -11.50 -14.72 31.17
C ALA A 21 -11.00 -14.22 29.82
N PRO A 22 -10.20 -13.12 29.77
CA PRO A 22 -9.54 -12.76 28.55
C PRO A 22 -8.68 -13.96 28.16
N SER A 23 -8.94 -14.58 27.03
CA SER A 23 -8.04 -15.52 26.39
C SER A 23 -6.74 -14.74 26.16
N GLN A 24 -5.85 -14.77 27.14
CA GLN A 24 -4.45 -14.48 26.92
C GLN A 24 -3.99 -15.54 25.92
N LEU A 25 -4.13 -15.23 24.65
CA LEU A 25 -3.35 -15.86 23.62
C LEU A 25 -1.89 -15.69 24.06
N LEU A 26 -1.31 -16.75 24.59
CA LEU A 26 0.11 -16.95 24.69
C LEU A 26 0.66 -16.83 23.27
N PHE A 27 0.93 -15.60 22.85
CA PHE A 27 1.83 -15.38 21.74
C PHE A 27 3.18 -15.91 22.20
N ALA A 28 3.51 -17.10 21.72
CA ALA A 28 4.89 -17.55 21.74
C ALA A 28 5.68 -16.38 21.11
N LYS A 29 6.60 -15.84 21.90
CA LYS A 29 7.58 -14.84 21.49
C LYS A 29 8.58 -15.57 20.60
N GLY A 30 8.14 -15.91 19.37
CA GLY A 30 9.04 -16.32 18.31
C GLY A 30 9.74 -15.05 17.86
N ASP A 31 11.04 -15.00 17.97
CA ASP A 31 11.87 -14.02 17.27
C ASP A 31 11.56 -14.18 15.79
N GLY A 32 10.59 -13.36 15.30
CA GLY A 32 10.25 -13.35 13.90
C GLY A 32 11.41 -12.75 13.13
N ASP A 33 12.04 -13.53 12.29
CA ASP A 33 13.01 -13.06 11.31
C ASP A 33 12.36 -11.94 10.49
N ALA A 34 12.65 -10.69 10.81
CA ALA A 34 12.26 -9.54 10.03
C ALA A 34 13.26 -9.41 8.87
N ALA A 35 12.82 -9.71 7.65
CA ALA A 35 13.64 -9.47 6.46
C ALA A 35 13.72 -7.95 6.23
N LEU A 36 14.89 -7.36 6.49
CA LEU A 36 15.22 -5.97 6.24
C LEU A 36 15.72 -5.82 4.80
N LEU A 37 14.94 -5.13 3.96
CA LEU A 37 15.31 -4.89 2.55
C LEU A 37 15.64 -3.42 2.34
N THR A 38 16.80 -3.15 1.73
CA THR A 38 17.27 -1.80 1.42
C THR A 38 16.90 -1.45 -0.03
N PHE A 39 16.16 -0.35 -0.23
CA PHE A 39 15.83 0.15 -1.55
C PHE A 39 16.83 1.19 -2.04
N GLN A 40 17.34 1.02 -3.24
CA GLN A 40 17.97 2.12 -3.96
C GLN A 40 16.91 2.93 -4.70
N LYS A 41 16.88 4.23 -4.44
CA LYS A 41 16.00 5.18 -5.14
C LYS A 41 16.48 5.34 -6.58
N ILE A 42 15.81 4.71 -7.53
CA ILE A 42 16.02 5.01 -8.96
C ILE A 42 15.34 6.36 -9.21
N ALA A 43 16.14 7.37 -9.46
CA ALA A 43 15.65 8.69 -9.87
C ALA A 43 14.96 8.55 -11.24
N VAL A 44 13.62 8.67 -11.25
CA VAL A 44 12.86 8.77 -12.50
C VAL A 44 13.19 10.14 -13.10
N PRO A 45 13.70 10.20 -14.35
CA PRO A 45 14.05 11.47 -14.97
C PRO A 45 12.82 12.37 -15.03
N LYS A 46 12.88 13.56 -14.42
CA LYS A 46 11.85 14.60 -14.55
C LYS A 46 11.74 14.95 -16.03
N ARG A 47 10.61 14.64 -16.65
CA ARG A 47 10.33 15.07 -18.03
C ARG A 47 10.40 16.60 -18.07
N LYS A 48 11.30 17.15 -18.88
CA LYS A 48 11.42 18.59 -19.05
C LYS A 48 10.11 19.07 -19.68
N THR A 49 9.48 20.07 -19.07
CA THR A 49 8.25 20.72 -19.56
C THR A 49 8.52 22.19 -19.74
N GLN A 50 7.82 22.81 -20.70
CA GLN A 50 7.81 24.25 -20.90
C GLN A 50 6.41 24.80 -20.69
N ASP A 51 6.29 25.98 -20.12
CA ASP A 51 5.02 26.65 -19.91
C ASP A 51 4.67 27.48 -21.16
N TYR A 52 3.43 27.34 -21.61
CA TYR A 52 2.88 28.08 -22.77
C TYR A 52 1.64 28.85 -22.33
N VAL A 53 1.64 30.18 -22.59
CA VAL A 53 0.47 31.02 -22.34
C VAL A 53 -0.42 31.02 -23.58
N VAL A 54 -1.66 30.54 -23.42
CA VAL A 54 -2.65 30.45 -24.50
C VAL A 54 -3.00 31.84 -25.03
N LYS A 55 -2.94 32.03 -26.35
CA LYS A 55 -3.30 33.27 -27.05
C LYS A 55 -4.71 33.18 -27.63
N LYS A 56 -5.30 34.34 -27.98
CA LYS A 56 -6.61 34.38 -28.63
C LYS A 56 -6.57 33.65 -29.98
N GLY A 57 -7.48 32.67 -30.17
CA GLY A 57 -7.54 31.82 -31.35
C GLY A 57 -6.68 30.54 -31.28
N ASP A 58 -6.01 30.29 -30.17
CA ASP A 58 -5.27 29.05 -29.99
C ASP A 58 -6.20 27.86 -29.69
N TRP A 59 -5.81 26.71 -30.19
CA TRP A 59 -6.34 25.40 -29.82
C TRP A 59 -5.20 24.39 -29.66
N VAL A 60 -5.35 23.43 -28.78
CA VAL A 60 -4.23 22.58 -28.29
C VAL A 60 -3.47 21.92 -29.44
N ALA A 61 -4.15 21.36 -30.43
CA ALA A 61 -3.47 20.73 -31.56
C ALA A 61 -2.62 21.71 -32.39
N ASN A 62 -3.04 22.99 -32.50
CA ASN A 62 -2.25 24.03 -33.17
C ASN A 62 -1.05 24.46 -32.35
N ILE A 63 -1.20 24.57 -31.04
CA ILE A 63 -0.09 24.85 -30.14
C ILE A 63 0.98 23.76 -30.29
N ILE A 64 0.57 22.48 -30.27
CA ILE A 64 1.46 21.34 -30.44
C ILE A 64 2.20 21.40 -31.77
N ARG A 65 1.47 21.65 -32.89
CA ARG A 65 2.11 21.75 -34.19
C ARG A 65 3.12 22.90 -34.29
N ARG A 66 2.79 24.06 -33.70
CA ARG A 66 3.66 25.23 -33.73
C ARG A 66 4.86 25.14 -32.80
N GLN A 67 4.66 24.62 -31.60
CA GLN A 67 5.68 24.64 -30.55
C GLN A 67 6.58 23.40 -30.58
N LEU A 68 6.03 22.26 -31.00
CA LEU A 68 6.76 20.99 -30.98
C LEU A 68 7.09 20.45 -32.36
N GLY A 69 6.62 21.12 -33.44
CA GLY A 69 6.87 20.71 -34.81
C GLY A 69 6.22 19.41 -35.25
N GLU A 70 5.32 18.85 -34.43
CA GLU A 70 4.71 17.55 -34.67
C GLU A 70 3.64 17.59 -35.78
N LYS A 71 3.57 16.52 -36.58
CA LYS A 71 2.62 16.38 -37.71
C LYS A 71 1.87 15.04 -37.65
N GLY A 72 0.67 15.00 -38.22
CA GLY A 72 -0.08 13.76 -38.39
C GLY A 72 -0.53 13.07 -37.11
N ARG A 73 -0.31 11.76 -37.01
CA ARG A 73 -0.77 10.93 -35.87
C ARG A 73 -0.07 11.25 -34.56
N ASP A 74 1.13 11.83 -34.58
CA ASP A 74 1.90 12.12 -33.36
C ASP A 74 1.27 13.27 -32.57
N VAL A 75 0.58 14.21 -33.22
CA VAL A 75 -0.18 15.25 -32.53
C VAL A 75 -1.19 14.66 -31.55
N PHE A 76 -1.87 13.55 -31.89
CA PHE A 76 -2.85 12.92 -30.99
C PHE A 76 -2.19 12.26 -29.77
N LYS A 77 -0.98 11.69 -29.95
CA LYS A 77 -0.20 11.15 -28.83
C LYS A 77 0.20 12.27 -27.87
N THR A 78 0.67 13.38 -28.42
CA THR A 78 1.11 14.53 -27.64
C THR A 78 -0.06 15.28 -27.01
N VAL A 79 -1.26 15.31 -27.60
CA VAL A 79 -2.48 15.82 -26.93
C VAL A 79 -2.79 15.03 -25.66
N LYS A 80 -2.66 13.69 -25.69
CA LYS A 80 -2.81 12.86 -24.49
C LYS A 80 -1.78 13.21 -23.41
N LEU A 81 -0.53 13.45 -23.82
CA LEU A 81 0.54 13.85 -22.92
C LEU A 81 0.30 15.25 -22.32
N VAL A 82 -0.11 16.22 -23.15
CA VAL A 82 -0.49 17.57 -22.68
C VAL A 82 -1.65 17.48 -21.68
N LYS A 83 -2.63 16.58 -21.89
CA LYS A 83 -3.70 16.35 -20.91
C LYS A 83 -3.17 15.84 -19.57
N GLN A 84 -2.20 14.93 -19.58
CA GLN A 84 -1.55 14.42 -18.37
C GLN A 84 -0.74 15.50 -17.65
N LEU A 85 -0.06 16.39 -18.40
CA LEU A 85 0.72 17.50 -17.86
C LEU A 85 -0.15 18.64 -17.31
N ASN A 86 -1.44 18.69 -17.69
CA ASN A 86 -2.40 19.73 -17.28
C ASN A 86 -3.67 19.13 -16.66
N PRO A 87 -3.59 18.41 -15.54
CA PRO A 87 -4.74 17.72 -14.93
C PRO A 87 -5.84 18.70 -14.50
N HIS A 88 -5.49 19.96 -14.26
CA HIS A 88 -6.44 21.02 -13.87
C HIS A 88 -7.31 21.51 -15.04
N THR A 89 -6.91 21.22 -16.28
CA THR A 89 -7.69 21.58 -17.45
C THR A 89 -8.69 20.45 -17.77
N ARG A 90 -9.93 20.60 -17.31
CA ARG A 90 -10.99 19.57 -17.48
C ARG A 90 -11.21 19.17 -18.93
N ASN A 91 -11.16 20.15 -19.86
CA ASN A 91 -11.36 19.91 -21.28
C ASN A 91 -10.35 20.69 -22.11
N LEU A 92 -9.42 20.00 -22.75
CA LEU A 92 -8.40 20.60 -23.62
C LEU A 92 -8.99 21.23 -24.94
N ASN A 93 -10.22 20.91 -25.26
CA ASN A 93 -10.93 21.58 -26.39
C ASN A 93 -11.50 22.95 -26.00
N ARG A 94 -11.47 23.31 -24.69
CA ARG A 94 -11.92 24.60 -24.17
C ARG A 94 -10.79 25.22 -23.34
N ILE A 95 -9.83 25.81 -24.06
CA ILE A 95 -8.74 26.60 -23.44
C ILE A 95 -9.02 28.10 -23.70
N TYR A 96 -8.59 28.92 -22.76
CA TYR A 96 -8.90 30.36 -22.78
C TYR A 96 -7.61 31.19 -22.87
N PRO A 97 -7.64 32.34 -23.56
CA PRO A 97 -6.52 33.25 -23.62
C PRO A 97 -6.03 33.63 -22.20
N GLY A 98 -4.72 33.61 -22.00
CA GLY A 98 -4.08 33.83 -20.68
C GLY A 98 -3.93 32.56 -19.84
N GLN A 99 -4.54 31.44 -20.20
CA GLN A 99 -4.36 30.17 -19.52
C GLN A 99 -2.93 29.63 -19.77
N VAL A 100 -2.26 29.13 -18.71
CA VAL A 100 -0.94 28.51 -18.83
C VAL A 100 -1.11 27.01 -19.03
N LEU A 101 -0.53 26.47 -20.10
CA LEU A 101 -0.46 25.04 -20.40
C LEU A 101 0.99 24.56 -20.33
N LYS A 102 1.22 23.44 -19.64
CA LYS A 102 2.50 22.72 -19.64
C LYS A 102 2.60 21.85 -20.90
N LEU A 103 3.61 22.10 -21.71
CA LEU A 103 3.91 21.34 -22.91
C LEU A 103 5.16 20.47 -22.67
N PRO A 104 5.26 19.27 -23.26
CA PRO A 104 6.50 18.50 -23.23
C PRO A 104 7.56 19.19 -24.10
N VAL A 105 8.82 19.11 -23.71
CA VAL A 105 9.95 19.60 -24.54
C VAL A 105 10.21 18.55 -25.62
N SER A 106 10.34 18.99 -26.88
CA SER A 106 10.58 18.12 -28.03
C SER A 106 11.91 17.34 -27.89
N ALA A 107 11.88 16.05 -28.23
CA ALA A 107 13.05 15.14 -28.14
C ALA A 107 14.26 15.62 -28.96
N THR A 108 14.06 16.47 -29.97
CA THR A 108 15.14 17.04 -30.80
C THR A 108 16.03 18.03 -30.04
N TYR A 109 15.53 18.62 -28.95
CA TYR A 109 16.31 19.53 -28.09
C TYR A 109 17.08 18.81 -26.96
N ALA A 110 16.70 17.58 -26.63
CA ALA A 110 17.36 16.78 -25.59
C ALA A 110 18.72 16.23 -26.03
N ALA A 111 18.90 15.95 -27.32
CA ALA A 111 20.13 15.37 -27.87
C ALA A 111 21.33 16.36 -27.96
N SER A 112 21.08 17.65 -27.88
CA SER A 112 22.13 18.69 -27.95
C SER A 112 22.67 19.16 -26.61
N GLN A 113 22.18 18.64 -25.47
CA GLN A 113 22.63 18.99 -24.12
C GLN A 113 23.29 17.87 -23.32
N GLU A 114 23.50 16.68 -23.89
CA GLU A 114 24.18 15.57 -23.20
C GLU A 114 25.73 15.60 -23.32
N ALA A 115 26.32 16.65 -23.87
CA ALA A 115 27.76 16.73 -24.13
C ALA A 115 28.55 17.58 -23.14
N GLU A 116 28.03 17.99 -22.00
CA GLU A 116 28.79 18.69 -20.94
C GLU A 116 28.38 18.26 -19.54
N PHE A 117 28.93 17.17 -19.05
CA PHE A 117 29.05 16.92 -17.61
C PHE A 117 30.50 16.53 -17.28
N SER A 118 31.28 17.55 -16.92
CA SER A 118 32.57 17.39 -16.26
C SER A 118 32.37 17.02 -14.79
N GLU A 119 33.12 16.02 -14.35
CA GLU A 119 33.21 15.62 -12.94
C GLU A 119 33.70 16.79 -12.07
N VAL A 120 32.89 17.19 -11.08
CA VAL A 120 33.34 18.05 -9.99
C VAL A 120 33.58 17.20 -8.75
N LYS A 121 34.85 16.97 -8.44
CA LYS A 121 35.29 16.44 -7.14
C LYS A 121 34.98 17.47 -6.05
N ILE A 122 34.11 17.09 -5.11
CA ILE A 122 33.89 17.90 -3.90
C ILE A 122 34.75 17.34 -2.79
N SER A 123 35.74 18.13 -2.37
CA SER A 123 36.54 17.91 -1.17
C SER A 123 35.74 18.19 0.09
N ALA A 124 35.84 17.28 1.07
CA ALA A 124 35.21 17.39 2.37
C ALA A 124 35.80 18.54 3.19
N GLY A 125 35.03 19.60 3.38
CA GLY A 125 35.26 20.65 4.38
C GLY A 125 34.24 20.50 5.50
N LYS A 126 34.75 20.30 6.72
CA LYS A 126 33.96 20.37 7.94
C LYS A 126 33.61 21.83 8.22
N GLU A 127 32.34 22.19 8.14
CA GLU A 127 31.81 23.33 8.85
C GLU A 127 30.46 22.98 9.44
N THR A 128 30.42 22.98 10.77
CA THR A 128 29.20 22.87 11.57
C THR A 128 28.47 24.21 11.47
N GLN A 129 27.58 24.34 10.51
CA GLN A 129 26.61 25.43 10.49
C GLN A 129 25.28 24.91 11.01
N THR A 130 24.86 25.46 12.15
CA THR A 130 23.48 25.39 12.64
C THR A 130 22.57 25.98 11.57
N ARG A 131 21.94 25.13 10.77
CA ARG A 131 20.98 25.55 9.74
C ARG A 131 19.71 25.98 10.46
N GLU A 132 19.46 27.26 10.54
CA GLU A 132 18.13 27.81 10.72
C GLU A 132 17.23 27.23 9.62
N GLN A 133 16.14 26.59 10.01
CA GLN A 133 15.13 26.12 9.06
C GLN A 133 14.64 27.32 8.25
N PRO A 134 14.66 27.29 6.91
CA PRO A 134 14.14 28.39 6.11
C PRO A 134 12.65 28.58 6.46
N ALA A 135 12.28 29.80 6.82
CA ALA A 135 10.89 30.19 7.10
C ALA A 135 10.01 29.77 5.90
N VAL A 136 9.08 28.84 6.14
CA VAL A 136 8.19 28.32 5.08
C VAL A 136 7.30 29.45 4.60
N SER A 137 7.32 29.74 3.30
CA SER A 137 6.51 30.83 2.75
C SER A 137 5.00 30.49 2.84
N PRO A 138 4.12 31.50 2.97
CA PRO A 138 2.66 31.29 2.98
C PRO A 138 2.13 30.51 1.77
N GLU A 139 2.82 30.61 0.63
CA GLU A 139 2.47 29.90 -0.62
C GLU A 139 2.65 28.39 -0.48
N ASN A 140 3.68 27.93 0.25
CA ASN A 140 3.89 26.50 0.51
C ASN A 140 2.79 25.93 1.40
N HIS A 141 2.35 26.67 2.43
CA HIS A 141 1.22 26.26 3.26
C HIS A 141 -0.06 26.10 2.44
N LEU A 142 -0.35 27.05 1.54
CA LEU A 142 -1.54 26.98 0.67
C LEU A 142 -1.49 25.78 -0.30
N ALA A 143 -0.31 25.41 -0.79
CA ALA A 143 -0.13 24.24 -1.64
C ALA A 143 -0.46 22.96 -0.89
N VAL A 144 0.04 22.82 0.34
CA VAL A 144 -0.25 21.66 1.20
C VAL A 144 -1.72 21.61 1.58
N ILE A 145 -2.30 22.73 2.05
CA ILE A 145 -3.72 22.82 2.41
C ILE A 145 -4.58 22.42 1.20
N ARG A 146 -4.27 22.97 0.02
CA ARG A 146 -4.98 22.60 -1.23
C ARG A 146 -4.91 21.12 -1.51
N HIS A 147 -3.75 20.50 -1.36
CA HIS A 147 -3.57 19.07 -1.61
C HIS A 147 -4.40 18.22 -0.65
N VAL A 148 -4.37 18.51 0.64
CA VAL A 148 -5.14 17.77 1.66
C VAL A 148 -6.64 17.96 1.45
N ILE A 149 -7.09 19.20 1.28
CA ILE A 149 -8.51 19.57 1.12
C ILE A 149 -9.10 18.97 -0.16
N ASN A 150 -8.36 18.97 -1.27
CA ASN A 150 -8.83 18.36 -2.52
C ASN A 150 -9.04 16.84 -2.38
N ARG A 151 -8.24 16.16 -1.53
CA ARG A 151 -8.45 14.75 -1.20
C ARG A 151 -9.71 14.51 -0.37
N MET A 152 -10.16 15.53 0.37
CA MET A 152 -11.41 15.53 1.14
C MET A 152 -12.65 15.93 0.30
N ASN A 153 -12.53 15.98 -1.03
CA ASN A 153 -13.55 16.52 -1.95
C ASN A 153 -13.92 17.98 -1.68
N GLY A 154 -13.06 18.71 -0.97
CA GLY A 154 -13.17 20.15 -0.77
C GLY A 154 -12.43 20.94 -1.85
N SER A 155 -12.52 22.24 -1.77
CA SER A 155 -11.81 23.18 -2.66
C SER A 155 -11.19 24.33 -1.88
N ILE A 156 -10.14 24.93 -2.44
CA ILE A 156 -9.57 26.16 -1.91
C ILE A 156 -9.62 27.27 -2.98
N ILE A 157 -10.24 28.38 -2.63
CA ILE A 157 -10.40 29.55 -3.49
C ILE A 157 -9.38 30.61 -3.07
N THR A 158 -8.46 30.93 -3.97
CA THR A 158 -7.35 31.88 -3.72
C THR A 158 -7.41 33.08 -4.67
N THR A 159 -8.43 33.17 -5.54
CA THR A 159 -8.58 34.25 -6.51
C THR A 159 -10.03 34.67 -6.61
N GLY A 160 -10.27 35.91 -7.07
CA GLY A 160 -11.62 36.45 -7.20
C GLY A 160 -12.17 37.02 -5.87
N ASN A 161 -13.46 37.33 -5.89
CA ASN A 161 -14.17 37.93 -4.77
C ASN A 161 -15.30 36.99 -4.29
N HIS A 162 -15.40 36.80 -3.01
CA HIS A 162 -16.48 36.04 -2.38
C HIS A 162 -17.42 37.00 -1.66
N CYS A 163 -18.70 36.97 -2.03
CA CYS A 163 -19.72 37.87 -1.49
C CYS A 163 -20.55 37.14 -0.41
N ILE A 164 -20.59 37.71 0.78
CA ILE A 164 -21.40 37.22 1.89
C ILE A 164 -22.57 38.22 2.04
N PRO A 165 -23.82 37.82 1.76
CA PRO A 165 -24.98 38.72 1.88
C PRO A 165 -25.30 39.02 3.34
N LEU A 166 -25.54 40.27 3.69
CA LEU A 166 -25.95 40.70 5.01
C LEU A 166 -27.48 40.75 5.06
N SER A 167 -28.07 40.44 6.24
CA SER A 167 -29.52 40.37 6.45
C SER A 167 -30.30 41.67 6.23
N GLN A 168 -29.62 42.85 6.20
CA GLN A 168 -30.23 44.17 6.05
C GLN A 168 -29.66 44.93 4.85
N ARG A 169 -29.92 44.47 3.63
CA ARG A 169 -29.59 45.17 2.35
C ARG A 169 -28.11 45.51 2.15
N GLY A 170 -27.19 44.77 2.78
CA GLY A 170 -25.75 44.92 2.57
C GLY A 170 -25.12 43.64 2.11
N GLN A 171 -23.86 43.70 1.70
CA GLN A 171 -23.02 42.56 1.47
C GLN A 171 -21.60 42.83 1.93
N THR A 172 -20.92 41.81 2.42
CA THR A 172 -19.48 41.86 2.66
C THR A 172 -18.79 41.12 1.51
N THR A 173 -17.85 41.78 0.87
CA THR A 173 -17.04 41.18 -0.21
C THR A 173 -15.64 40.93 0.29
N ILE A 174 -15.20 39.67 0.20
CA ILE A 174 -13.88 39.22 0.62
C ILE A 174 -13.04 38.94 -0.62
N ALA A 175 -11.87 39.58 -0.71
CA ALA A 175 -10.90 39.30 -1.76
C ALA A 175 -10.16 37.98 -1.43
N CYS A 176 -10.44 36.91 -2.17
CA CYS A 176 -9.87 35.59 -1.91
C CYS A 176 -8.35 35.51 -2.08
N SER A 177 -7.77 36.47 -2.82
CA SER A 177 -6.31 36.62 -2.93
C SER A 177 -5.65 37.06 -1.64
N LYS A 178 -6.38 37.72 -0.74
CA LYS A 178 -5.88 38.19 0.55
C LYS A 178 -6.35 37.30 1.71
N ILE A 179 -7.53 36.73 1.59
CA ILE A 179 -8.18 35.86 2.57
C ILE A 179 -8.70 34.64 1.80
N PRO A 180 -7.87 33.59 1.59
CA PRO A 180 -8.29 32.37 0.93
C PRO A 180 -9.47 31.71 1.65
N LEU A 181 -10.34 31.05 0.89
CA LEU A 181 -11.45 30.27 1.41
C LEU A 181 -11.24 28.79 1.19
N VAL A 182 -11.56 28.00 2.19
CA VAL A 182 -11.69 26.54 2.08
C VAL A 182 -13.17 26.19 2.12
N GLU A 183 -13.63 25.48 1.11
CA GLU A 183 -14.98 24.92 1.05
C GLU A 183 -14.89 23.40 1.20
N LEU A 184 -15.68 22.84 2.10
CA LEU A 184 -15.75 21.39 2.33
C LEU A 184 -17.14 20.87 1.93
N ASP A 185 -17.20 19.59 1.61
CA ASP A 185 -18.44 18.92 1.20
C ASP A 185 -19.47 18.77 2.33
N ASP A 186 -19.11 19.09 3.59
CA ASP A 186 -20.02 19.22 4.72
C ASP A 186 -20.71 20.59 4.79
N GLY A 187 -20.48 21.45 3.81
CA GLY A 187 -21.00 22.79 3.68
C GLY A 187 -20.25 23.83 4.53
N SER A 188 -19.14 23.47 5.16
CA SER A 188 -18.29 24.42 5.89
C SER A 188 -17.52 25.31 4.94
N VAL A 189 -17.55 26.63 5.17
CA VAL A 189 -16.75 27.65 4.48
C VAL A 189 -15.79 28.25 5.46
N ILE A 190 -14.50 28.05 5.29
CA ILE A 190 -13.46 28.46 6.24
C ILE A 190 -12.61 29.58 5.63
N LEU A 191 -12.62 30.74 6.25
CA LEU A 191 -11.82 31.91 5.89
C LEU A 191 -10.43 31.75 6.50
N LEU A 192 -9.38 31.78 5.67
CA LEU A 192 -8.00 31.69 6.14
C LEU A 192 -7.39 33.10 6.24
N ASP A 193 -7.27 33.62 7.43
CA ASP A 193 -6.72 34.97 7.69
C ASP A 193 -5.24 34.86 8.13
N PHE A 194 -4.31 34.87 7.17
CA PHE A 194 -2.87 34.81 7.40
C PHE A 194 -2.25 36.12 7.89
N GLY A 195 -2.98 37.17 8.00
CA GLY A 195 -2.43 38.48 8.38
C GLY A 195 -3.26 39.19 9.42
N ASN A 196 -4.17 38.49 10.08
CA ASN A 196 -5.11 39.10 11.04
C ASN A 196 -5.85 40.34 10.47
N ARG A 197 -6.26 40.23 9.20
CA ARG A 197 -6.86 41.31 8.42
C ARG A 197 -8.33 41.52 8.71
N ILE A 198 -9.01 40.45 9.22
CA ILE A 198 -10.45 40.49 9.53
C ILE A 198 -10.62 41.08 10.94
N PRO A 199 -11.26 42.28 11.08
CA PRO A 199 -11.55 42.88 12.37
C PRO A 199 -12.44 41.96 13.23
N GLU A 200 -12.30 42.04 14.54
CA GLU A 200 -13.02 41.16 15.46
C GLU A 200 -14.53 41.37 15.36
N ASP A 201 -15.02 42.59 15.14
CA ASP A 201 -16.45 42.87 14.97
C ASP A 201 -17.03 42.21 13.71
N LEU A 202 -16.28 42.22 12.59
CA LEU A 202 -16.66 41.54 11.38
C LEU A 202 -16.64 39.99 11.60
N SER A 203 -15.64 39.49 12.32
CA SER A 203 -15.56 38.09 12.71
C SER A 203 -16.77 37.64 13.55
N LYS A 204 -17.15 38.43 14.55
CA LYS A 204 -18.35 38.17 15.37
C LYS A 204 -19.63 38.19 14.53
N MET A 205 -19.75 39.18 13.66
CA MET A 205 -20.92 39.32 12.77
C MET A 205 -21.03 38.10 11.83
N ILE A 206 -19.95 37.66 11.24
CA ILE A 206 -19.94 36.46 10.38
C ILE A 206 -20.38 35.24 11.17
N ARG A 207 -19.78 34.98 12.33
CA ARG A 207 -20.14 33.83 13.19
C ARG A 207 -21.59 33.80 13.63
N THR A 208 -22.16 34.98 13.92
CA THR A 208 -23.55 35.09 14.39
C THR A 208 -24.57 34.86 13.29
N ASN A 209 -24.33 35.40 12.09
CA ASN A 209 -25.32 35.41 11.02
C ASN A 209 -25.17 34.18 10.08
N TRP A 210 -23.99 33.57 9.96
CA TRP A 210 -23.75 32.45 9.04
C TRP A 210 -23.11 31.25 9.74
N LYS A 211 -23.92 30.29 10.12
CA LYS A 211 -23.51 29.10 10.90
C LYS A 211 -22.50 28.19 10.16
N ASN A 212 -22.44 28.27 8.84
CA ASN A 212 -21.52 27.49 8.01
C ASN A 212 -20.16 28.17 7.77
N TYR A 213 -20.06 29.49 8.06
CA TYR A 213 -18.80 30.21 7.93
C TYR A 213 -17.98 30.11 9.22
N ARG A 214 -16.70 29.93 9.03
CA ARG A 214 -15.71 29.84 10.11
C ARG A 214 -14.50 30.70 9.76
N LEU A 215 -13.80 31.19 10.77
CA LEU A 215 -12.57 31.95 10.62
C LEU A 215 -11.43 31.23 11.30
N VAL A 216 -10.35 31.00 10.56
CA VAL A 216 -9.07 30.49 11.08
C VAL A 216 -8.02 31.57 10.90
N LYS A 217 -7.54 32.12 12.03
CA LYS A 217 -6.39 33.00 12.05
C LYS A 217 -5.12 32.17 12.02
N ALA A 218 -4.20 32.50 11.12
CA ALA A 218 -2.93 31.82 10.93
C ALA A 218 -1.82 32.86 10.72
N THR A 219 -0.59 32.47 11.00
CA THR A 219 0.61 33.25 10.71
C THR A 219 1.50 32.49 9.73
N SER A 220 2.40 33.20 9.07
CA SER A 220 3.35 32.58 8.15
C SER A 220 4.38 31.68 8.84
N GLY A 221 4.51 31.80 10.16
CA GLY A 221 5.40 30.97 10.97
C GLY A 221 4.73 29.76 11.63
N ASP A 222 3.42 29.56 11.43
CA ASP A 222 2.72 28.42 12.01
C ASP A 222 3.18 27.12 11.32
N ASP A 223 3.41 26.06 12.09
CA ASP A 223 3.66 24.73 11.54
C ASP A 223 2.45 24.22 10.75
N ILE A 224 2.70 23.56 9.64
CA ILE A 224 1.66 23.09 8.73
C ILE A 224 0.67 22.09 9.39
N ALA A 225 1.13 21.21 10.29
CA ALA A 225 0.25 20.21 10.90
C ALA A 225 -0.74 20.83 11.90
N PRO A 226 -0.33 21.66 12.87
CA PRO A 226 -1.27 22.41 13.71
C PRO A 226 -2.22 23.29 12.93
N LEU A 227 -1.75 23.91 11.83
CA LEU A 227 -2.60 24.73 10.98
C LEU A 227 -3.67 23.89 10.26
N LEU A 228 -3.28 22.76 9.65
CA LEU A 228 -4.24 21.82 9.05
C LEU A 228 -5.24 21.31 10.08
N GLN A 229 -4.76 20.93 11.27
CA GLN A 229 -5.64 20.47 12.35
C GLN A 229 -6.66 21.54 12.74
N LYS A 230 -6.22 22.78 12.87
CA LYS A 230 -7.11 23.91 13.20
C LYS A 230 -8.14 24.16 12.10
N ILE A 231 -7.74 24.09 10.82
CA ILE A 231 -8.64 24.23 9.67
C ILE A 231 -9.68 23.11 9.67
N ILE A 232 -9.22 21.85 9.72
CA ILE A 232 -10.09 20.70 9.61
C ILE A 232 -11.02 20.55 10.80
N ASN A 233 -10.52 20.74 12.03
CA ASN A 233 -11.36 20.65 13.25
C ASN A 233 -12.32 21.83 13.42
N THR A 234 -12.17 22.89 12.63
CA THR A 234 -13.14 23.98 12.57
C THR A 234 -14.34 23.65 11.68
N SER A 235 -14.28 22.63 10.85
CA SER A 235 -15.38 22.13 10.02
C SER A 235 -16.48 21.50 10.85
N ARG A 236 -17.60 21.15 10.22
CA ARG A 236 -18.78 20.58 10.92
C ARG A 236 -18.63 19.08 11.17
N LEU A 237 -18.07 18.36 10.24
CA LEU A 237 -18.07 16.89 10.26
C LEU A 237 -16.67 16.29 10.29
N TYR A 238 -15.64 17.04 9.88
CA TYR A 238 -14.29 16.51 9.82
C TYR A 238 -13.52 16.73 11.11
N THR A 239 -12.68 15.76 11.45
CA THR A 239 -11.73 15.85 12.57
C THR A 239 -10.36 15.34 12.14
N MET A 240 -9.30 16.00 12.59
CA MET A 240 -7.92 15.60 12.39
C MET A 240 -7.25 15.40 13.74
N ASN A 241 -6.84 14.17 14.01
CA ASN A 241 -6.23 13.77 15.27
C ASN A 241 -4.86 13.15 15.05
N LYS A 242 -3.92 13.42 15.96
CA LYS A 242 -2.61 12.75 15.97
C LYS A 242 -2.80 11.26 16.22
N ARG A 243 -2.08 10.41 15.47
CA ARG A 243 -2.21 8.97 15.59
C ARG A 243 -0.89 8.34 16.04
N LEU A 244 -0.92 7.70 17.20
CA LEU A 244 0.22 7.01 17.77
C LEU A 244 0.24 5.50 17.47
N GLN A 245 -0.91 4.95 17.08
CA GLN A 245 -1.09 3.53 16.79
C GLN A 245 -1.22 3.30 15.29
N PRO A 246 -0.65 2.20 14.76
CA PRO A 246 -0.80 1.85 13.36
C PRO A 246 -2.27 1.70 12.96
N PHE A 247 -2.59 2.08 11.73
CA PHE A 247 -3.84 1.71 11.09
C PHE A 247 -3.67 0.31 10.51
N ILE A 248 -4.62 -0.58 10.80
CA ILE A 248 -4.52 -1.99 10.38
C ILE A 248 -5.55 -2.28 9.32
N ILE A 249 -5.09 -2.68 8.13
CA ILE A 249 -5.95 -3.27 7.11
C ILE A 249 -5.84 -4.79 7.26
N MET A 250 -6.97 -5.45 7.49
CA MET A 250 -7.03 -6.91 7.65
C MET A 250 -7.82 -7.54 6.52
N ARG A 251 -7.31 -8.65 6.01
CA ARG A 251 -8.04 -9.57 5.13
C ARG A 251 -7.63 -10.99 5.49
N GLU A 252 -8.57 -11.79 5.99
CA GLU A 252 -8.27 -13.13 6.50
C GLU A 252 -7.09 -13.10 7.50
N ASN A 253 -5.99 -13.76 7.16
CA ASN A 253 -4.77 -13.80 7.97
C ASN A 253 -3.70 -12.79 7.50
N LEU A 254 -3.96 -12.00 6.46
CA LEU A 254 -3.08 -10.92 6.02
C LEU A 254 -3.34 -9.66 6.84
N ARG A 255 -2.32 -9.08 7.43
CA ARG A 255 -2.36 -7.84 8.20
C ARG A 255 -1.39 -6.83 7.63
N ILE A 256 -1.88 -5.63 7.31
CA ILE A 256 -1.05 -4.52 6.85
C ILE A 256 -1.15 -3.42 7.88
N HIS A 257 -0.04 -3.13 8.54
CA HIS A 257 0.09 -2.06 9.52
C HIS A 257 0.64 -0.83 8.81
N LEU A 258 -0.09 0.28 8.89
CA LEU A 258 0.29 1.57 8.31
C LEU A 258 0.42 2.61 9.43
N LEU A 259 1.56 3.24 9.54
CA LEU A 259 1.80 4.29 10.53
C LEU A 259 1.66 5.65 9.86
N PHE A 260 0.81 6.50 10.43
CA PHE A 260 0.59 7.89 10.02
C PHE A 260 0.82 8.82 11.20
N ASP A 261 1.23 10.05 10.93
CA ASP A 261 1.33 11.07 11.98
C ASP A 261 -0.06 11.54 12.42
N TRP A 262 -0.99 11.65 11.44
CA TRP A 262 -2.33 12.16 11.64
C TRP A 262 -3.37 11.33 10.90
N MET A 263 -4.57 11.31 11.44
CA MET A 263 -5.73 10.70 10.80
C MET A 263 -6.85 11.73 10.69
N ILE A 264 -7.38 11.88 9.49
CA ILE A 264 -8.56 12.70 9.20
C ILE A 264 -9.74 11.75 9.03
N THR A 265 -10.82 12.04 9.75
CA THR A 265 -12.07 11.27 9.71
C THR A 265 -13.25 12.20 9.50
N LYS A 266 -14.30 11.72 8.84
CA LYS A 266 -15.57 12.42 8.69
C LYS A 266 -16.63 11.71 9.52
N SER A 267 -17.27 12.45 10.43
CA SER A 267 -18.45 11.96 11.16
C SER A 267 -19.61 11.87 10.16
N THR A 268 -20.07 10.67 9.86
CA THR A 268 -21.30 10.48 9.08
C THR A 268 -22.49 10.64 10.00
N PRO A 269 -23.50 11.48 9.68
CA PRO A 269 -24.80 11.42 10.36
C PRO A 269 -25.31 9.98 10.25
N GLN A 270 -25.88 9.46 11.35
CA GLN A 270 -26.41 8.10 11.42
C GLN A 270 -27.38 7.83 10.26
N GLY A 271 -26.90 7.17 9.24
CA GLY A 271 -27.64 6.69 8.08
C GLY A 271 -26.96 5.43 7.60
N GLU A 272 -27.72 4.37 7.44
CA GLU A 272 -27.23 3.05 7.07
C GLU A 272 -26.37 3.08 5.79
N GLY A 273 -25.17 2.53 5.85
CA GLY A 273 -24.36 2.12 4.70
C GLY A 273 -23.29 3.08 4.18
N ALA A 274 -23.15 4.28 4.72
CA ALA A 274 -22.05 5.16 4.27
C ALA A 274 -20.70 4.69 4.83
N LYS A 275 -19.78 4.36 3.93
CA LYS A 275 -18.40 4.03 4.34
C LYS A 275 -17.76 5.23 5.03
N PRO A 276 -17.09 5.03 6.19
CA PRO A 276 -16.42 6.12 6.88
C PRO A 276 -15.32 6.69 5.99
N TYR A 277 -15.24 8.02 5.90
CA TYR A 277 -14.09 8.68 5.27
C TYR A 277 -12.88 8.57 6.19
N LEU A 278 -11.80 8.04 5.66
CA LEU A 278 -10.54 7.87 6.37
C LEU A 278 -9.38 8.38 5.50
N GLN A 279 -8.58 9.30 6.02
CA GLN A 279 -7.38 9.79 5.35
C GLN A 279 -6.21 9.79 6.34
N GLY A 280 -5.18 8.99 6.05
CA GLY A 280 -3.91 9.01 6.76
C GLY A 280 -2.99 10.09 6.18
N LEU A 281 -2.45 10.95 7.04
CA LEU A 281 -1.50 11.99 6.68
C LEU A 281 -0.15 11.73 7.31
N SER A 282 0.91 11.78 6.51
CA SER A 282 2.30 11.67 6.97
C SER A 282 3.11 12.89 6.56
N LEU A 283 3.83 13.45 7.53
CA LEU A 283 4.76 14.53 7.33
C LEU A 283 6.18 13.96 7.27
N LEU A 284 6.79 14.01 6.11
CA LEU A 284 8.03 13.33 5.78
C LEU A 284 9.16 14.33 5.62
N THR A 285 10.35 13.90 5.98
CA THR A 285 11.61 14.61 5.72
C THR A 285 12.32 14.03 4.49
N GLU A 286 13.31 14.71 3.93
CA GLU A 286 14.08 14.26 2.74
C GLU A 286 14.60 12.81 2.82
N ASN A 287 14.86 12.34 4.04
CA ASN A 287 15.37 10.99 4.26
C ASN A 287 14.28 9.91 4.38
N SER A 288 13.02 10.32 4.42
CA SER A 288 11.89 9.37 4.54
C SER A 288 11.61 8.69 3.21
N LEU A 289 11.29 7.39 3.27
CA LEU A 289 10.85 6.64 2.09
C LEU A 289 9.36 6.88 1.85
N LEU A 290 9.00 7.17 0.61
CA LEU A 290 7.61 7.29 0.19
C LEU A 290 6.95 5.91 0.13
N LEU A 291 5.65 5.86 0.41
CA LEU A 291 4.90 4.63 0.25
C LEU A 291 4.78 4.25 -1.22
N PRO A 292 4.89 2.96 -1.56
CA PRO A 292 4.70 2.49 -2.92
C PRO A 292 3.28 2.78 -3.44
N GLU A 293 3.18 3.16 -4.71
CA GLU A 293 1.89 3.49 -5.34
C GLU A 293 0.90 2.31 -5.31
N SER A 294 1.39 1.08 -5.47
CA SER A 294 0.59 -0.15 -5.34
C SER A 294 -0.10 -0.25 -3.99
N LEU A 295 0.60 0.08 -2.90
CA LEU A 295 0.05 0.09 -1.55
C LEU A 295 -0.96 1.22 -1.36
N MET A 296 -0.70 2.41 -1.91
CA MET A 296 -1.63 3.54 -1.86
C MET A 296 -2.93 3.23 -2.61
N THR A 297 -2.82 2.62 -3.80
CA THR A 297 -3.98 2.16 -4.58
C THR A 297 -4.78 1.09 -3.84
N TYR A 298 -4.08 0.12 -3.25
CA TYR A 298 -4.71 -0.90 -2.43
C TYR A 298 -5.47 -0.30 -1.24
N ALA A 299 -4.83 0.59 -0.48
CA ALA A 299 -5.43 1.27 0.67
C ALA A 299 -6.68 2.08 0.25
N GLN A 300 -6.61 2.80 -0.88
CA GLN A 300 -7.73 3.56 -1.42
C GLN A 300 -8.93 2.67 -1.76
N ARG A 301 -8.71 1.49 -2.36
CA ARG A 301 -9.78 0.50 -2.59
C ARG A 301 -10.41 -0.02 -1.29
N LYS A 302 -9.64 -0.02 -0.19
CA LYS A 302 -10.12 -0.38 1.14
C LYS A 302 -10.73 0.81 1.90
N GLY A 303 -10.87 1.97 1.25
CA GLY A 303 -11.49 3.17 1.82
C GLY A 303 -10.55 4.05 2.64
N LEU A 304 -9.22 3.83 2.56
CA LEU A 304 -8.22 4.65 3.21
C LEU A 304 -7.46 5.50 2.17
N ILE A 305 -7.60 6.80 2.22
CA ILE A 305 -6.81 7.74 1.42
C ILE A 305 -5.48 7.98 2.14
N ILE A 306 -4.36 7.88 1.43
CA ILE A 306 -3.04 8.17 1.98
C ILE A 306 -2.52 9.46 1.37
N THR A 307 -2.06 10.36 2.22
CA THR A 307 -1.50 11.65 1.82
C THR A 307 -0.11 11.81 2.46
N GLU A 308 0.88 12.07 1.64
CA GLU A 308 2.25 12.29 2.07
C GLU A 308 2.69 13.71 1.72
N ILE A 309 3.34 14.37 2.67
CA ILE A 309 3.92 15.69 2.54
C ILE A 309 5.41 15.57 2.84
N LEU A 310 6.24 15.88 1.86
CA LEU A 310 7.70 15.77 1.96
C LEU A 310 8.30 17.19 2.04
N ASP A 311 8.95 17.50 3.16
CA ASP A 311 9.57 18.82 3.42
C ASP A 311 8.63 20.00 3.13
N GLY A 312 7.40 19.90 3.64
CA GLY A 312 6.38 20.92 3.45
C GLY A 312 5.80 21.01 2.02
N ASN A 313 6.13 20.06 1.14
CA ASN A 313 5.59 19.99 -0.21
C ASN A 313 4.70 18.75 -0.40
N PRO A 314 3.53 18.89 -1.05
CA PRO A 314 2.68 17.74 -1.32
C PRO A 314 3.37 16.76 -2.27
N VAL A 315 3.36 15.47 -1.91
CA VAL A 315 3.81 14.40 -2.80
C VAL A 315 2.69 14.08 -3.78
N ILE A 316 2.89 14.47 -5.04
CA ILE A 316 1.96 14.15 -6.11
C ILE A 316 2.56 12.97 -6.88
N ASN A 317 1.95 11.79 -6.73
CA ASN A 317 2.33 10.64 -7.55
C ASN A 317 1.92 10.89 -8.99
N THR A 318 2.88 11.31 -9.81
CA THR A 318 2.71 11.62 -11.22
C THR A 318 3.15 10.48 -12.14
N SER A 319 3.44 9.30 -11.59
CA SER A 319 3.77 8.14 -12.41
C SER A 319 2.55 7.74 -13.24
N GLY A 320 2.45 8.29 -14.44
CA GLY A 320 1.40 7.95 -15.41
C GLY A 320 1.58 6.54 -16.03
N VAL A 321 2.45 5.72 -15.48
CA VAL A 321 2.59 4.32 -15.85
C VAL A 321 1.66 3.54 -14.94
N MET A 322 0.57 3.02 -15.49
CA MET A 322 -0.28 2.07 -14.78
C MET A 322 0.59 0.85 -14.43
N TYR A 323 0.97 0.73 -13.17
CA TYR A 323 1.60 -0.48 -12.66
C TYR A 323 0.57 -1.61 -12.73
N THR A 324 0.85 -2.63 -13.54
CA THR A 324 0.06 -3.86 -13.58
C THR A 324 0.73 -4.87 -12.68
N PRO A 325 0.16 -5.16 -11.51
CA PRO A 325 0.77 -6.11 -10.58
C PRO A 325 0.77 -7.50 -11.20
N PRO A 326 1.85 -8.29 -10.98
CA PRO A 326 1.94 -9.66 -11.47
C PRO A 326 0.89 -10.58 -10.81
N GLU A 327 0.60 -11.69 -11.47
CA GLU A 327 -0.23 -12.73 -10.87
C GLU A 327 0.60 -13.58 -9.91
N ILE A 328 -0.01 -14.01 -8.81
CA ILE A 328 0.63 -14.90 -7.84
C ILE A 328 0.78 -16.27 -8.48
N PRO A 329 1.98 -16.86 -8.54
CA PRO A 329 2.17 -18.22 -8.98
C PRO A 329 1.38 -19.19 -8.10
N ILE A 330 0.63 -20.08 -8.70
CA ILE A 330 -0.18 -21.08 -7.99
C ILE A 330 0.39 -22.46 -8.31
N ILE A 331 0.76 -23.22 -7.27
CA ILE A 331 1.29 -24.59 -7.43
C ILE A 331 0.22 -25.50 -8.01
N SER A 332 -0.98 -25.51 -7.43
CA SER A 332 -2.10 -26.30 -7.95
C SER A 332 -3.44 -25.73 -7.52
N LYS A 333 -4.41 -25.78 -8.44
CA LYS A 333 -5.82 -25.48 -8.14
C LYS A 333 -6.61 -26.72 -7.74
N THR A 334 -6.06 -27.90 -8.02
CA THR A 334 -6.72 -29.20 -7.93
C THR A 334 -6.30 -30.01 -6.71
N ALA A 335 -6.74 -31.26 -6.64
CA ALA A 335 -6.55 -32.18 -5.52
C ALA A 335 -5.09 -32.53 -5.21
N HIS A 336 -4.88 -33.24 -4.10
CA HIS A 336 -3.58 -33.52 -3.47
C HIS A 336 -2.52 -34.12 -4.40
N PRO A 337 -2.79 -35.07 -5.32
CA PRO A 337 -1.74 -35.60 -6.18
C PRO A 337 -1.08 -34.55 -7.08
N ASP A 338 -1.88 -33.63 -7.65
CA ASP A 338 -1.35 -32.54 -8.48
C ASP A 338 -0.60 -31.51 -7.64
N LEU A 339 -1.10 -31.19 -6.45
CA LEU A 339 -0.44 -30.29 -5.53
C LEU A 339 0.95 -30.80 -5.15
N VAL A 340 1.04 -32.07 -4.75
CA VAL A 340 2.30 -32.72 -4.36
C VAL A 340 3.30 -32.75 -5.53
N CYS A 341 2.82 -33.21 -6.70
CA CYS A 341 3.66 -33.29 -7.91
C CYS A 341 4.22 -31.92 -8.30
N ASN A 342 3.35 -30.90 -8.35
CA ASN A 342 3.76 -29.56 -8.74
C ASN A 342 4.63 -28.88 -7.67
N LEU A 343 4.40 -29.15 -6.39
CA LEU A 343 5.26 -28.68 -5.30
C LEU A 343 6.67 -29.22 -5.48
N LEU A 344 6.80 -30.54 -5.66
CA LEU A 344 8.11 -31.18 -5.86
C LEU A 344 8.81 -30.64 -7.10
N THR A 345 8.08 -30.41 -8.19
CA THR A 345 8.63 -29.83 -9.42
C THR A 345 9.09 -28.38 -9.16
N THR A 346 8.35 -27.58 -8.41
CA THR A 346 8.72 -26.21 -8.03
C THR A 346 10.02 -26.19 -7.20
N LEU A 347 10.21 -27.21 -6.37
CA LEU A 347 11.40 -27.40 -5.54
C LEU A 347 12.58 -28.01 -6.31
N GLY A 348 12.41 -28.33 -7.60
CA GLY A 348 13.49 -28.84 -8.47
C GLY A 348 13.60 -30.35 -8.53
N TYR A 349 12.67 -31.08 -7.94
CA TYR A 349 12.61 -32.54 -8.06
C TYR A 349 11.89 -32.98 -9.34
N LEU A 350 12.12 -34.22 -9.73
CA LEU A 350 11.48 -34.86 -10.91
C LEU A 350 10.53 -35.98 -10.46
N PRO A 351 9.32 -35.66 -10.00
CA PRO A 351 8.36 -36.68 -9.61
C PRO A 351 7.78 -37.41 -10.86
N VAL A 352 7.59 -38.70 -10.75
CA VAL A 352 6.95 -39.53 -11.78
C VAL A 352 5.66 -40.08 -11.22
N ARG A 353 4.56 -40.01 -11.99
CA ARG A 353 3.21 -40.40 -11.56
C ARG A 353 2.81 -41.77 -12.14
N ASP A 354 1.92 -42.41 -11.45
CA ASP A 354 1.25 -43.65 -11.90
C ASP A 354 2.23 -44.75 -12.35
N VAL A 355 3.28 -44.98 -11.56
CA VAL A 355 4.38 -45.93 -11.88
C VAL A 355 4.14 -47.26 -11.23
N ASP A 356 4.30 -48.34 -12.01
CA ASP A 356 4.35 -49.71 -11.48
C ASP A 356 5.73 -49.99 -10.89
N VAL A 357 5.79 -50.14 -9.57
CA VAL A 357 7.00 -50.49 -8.82
C VAL A 357 7.09 -51.99 -8.70
N LYS A 358 8.04 -52.58 -9.40
CA LYS A 358 8.36 -53.99 -9.23
C LYS A 358 9.02 -54.23 -7.87
N ILE A 359 8.38 -55.00 -7.04
CA ILE A 359 8.89 -55.40 -5.73
C ILE A 359 9.64 -56.71 -5.83
N PHE A 360 9.07 -57.70 -6.54
CA PHE A 360 9.66 -58.99 -6.83
C PHE A 360 9.57 -59.25 -8.32
N ASP A 361 10.52 -60.00 -8.84
CA ASP A 361 10.70 -60.30 -10.25
C ASP A 361 10.71 -61.82 -10.45
N MET A 362 9.94 -62.32 -11.42
CA MET A 362 9.84 -63.74 -11.73
C MET A 362 11.21 -64.40 -11.96
N VAL A 363 12.13 -63.68 -12.59
CA VAL A 363 13.45 -64.19 -12.93
C VAL A 363 14.34 -64.37 -11.71
N ASN A 364 14.29 -63.42 -10.77
CA ASN A 364 15.18 -63.41 -9.61
C ASN A 364 14.55 -64.02 -8.38
N ASP A 365 13.22 -63.82 -8.20
CA ASP A 365 12.51 -64.14 -6.98
C ASP A 365 11.56 -65.34 -7.15
N GLY A 366 11.29 -65.82 -8.43
CA GLY A 366 10.42 -66.91 -8.74
C GLY A 366 8.92 -66.55 -8.76
N PHE A 367 8.56 -65.29 -8.54
CA PHE A 367 7.23 -64.71 -8.63
C PHE A 367 7.29 -63.22 -8.90
N ASP A 368 6.23 -62.66 -9.50
CA ASP A 368 6.11 -61.23 -9.74
C ASP A 368 5.20 -60.59 -8.70
N LEU A 369 5.65 -59.44 -8.15
CA LEU A 369 4.80 -58.57 -7.35
C LEU A 369 5.13 -57.11 -7.71
N SER A 370 4.13 -56.42 -8.23
CA SER A 370 4.20 -55.00 -8.53
C SER A 370 3.14 -54.23 -7.76
N LEU A 371 3.47 -53.04 -7.31
CA LEU A 371 2.55 -52.07 -6.71
C LEU A 371 2.49 -50.82 -7.57
N LYS A 372 1.27 -50.36 -7.82
CA LYS A 372 1.09 -49.09 -8.49
C LYS A 372 1.34 -47.95 -7.49
N ALA A 373 2.31 -47.08 -7.78
CA ALA A 373 2.62 -45.91 -7.02
C ALA A 373 1.90 -44.70 -7.62
N ASP A 374 1.19 -43.90 -6.77
CA ASP A 374 0.57 -42.67 -7.23
C ASP A 374 1.64 -41.65 -7.64
N LEU A 375 2.77 -41.62 -6.90
CA LEU A 375 3.90 -40.74 -7.21
C LEU A 375 5.19 -41.32 -6.65
N ILE A 376 6.25 -41.23 -7.45
CA ILE A 376 7.62 -41.61 -7.08
C ILE A 376 8.54 -40.43 -7.34
N VAL A 377 9.46 -40.18 -6.41
CA VAL A 377 10.50 -39.18 -6.55
C VAL A 377 11.82 -39.71 -5.99
N LYS A 378 12.94 -39.33 -6.61
CA LYS A 378 14.28 -39.60 -6.10
C LYS A 378 14.78 -38.42 -5.27
N ASN A 379 15.36 -38.70 -4.12
CA ASN A 379 16.04 -37.73 -3.28
C ASN A 379 17.43 -38.29 -2.93
N GLY A 380 18.46 -37.90 -3.69
CA GLY A 380 19.75 -38.56 -3.69
C GLY A 380 19.64 -40.03 -4.11
N ASP A 381 20.18 -40.93 -3.30
CA ASP A 381 20.12 -42.38 -3.55
C ASP A 381 18.81 -43.04 -3.07
N LYS A 382 17.96 -42.28 -2.37
CA LYS A 382 16.69 -42.81 -1.85
C LYS A 382 15.55 -42.63 -2.83
N GLN A 383 14.72 -43.67 -2.94
CA GLN A 383 13.47 -43.59 -3.65
C GLN A 383 12.34 -43.36 -2.65
N ILE A 384 11.53 -42.34 -2.87
CA ILE A 384 10.39 -41.96 -2.03
C ILE A 384 9.12 -42.22 -2.83
N MET A 385 8.22 -43.04 -2.29
CA MET A 385 6.88 -43.33 -2.80
C MET A 385 5.85 -42.56 -1.99
N ILE A 386 5.02 -41.76 -2.66
CA ILE A 386 3.92 -41.03 -2.03
C ILE A 386 2.61 -41.65 -2.55
N GLN A 387 1.71 -42.02 -1.63
CA GLN A 387 0.46 -42.69 -1.91
C GLN A 387 -0.73 -41.92 -1.32
N ALA A 388 -1.82 -41.83 -2.09
CA ALA A 388 -3.07 -41.22 -1.62
C ALA A 388 -3.80 -42.16 -0.62
N LYS A 389 -3.53 -43.46 -0.66
CA LYS A 389 -4.09 -44.45 0.25
C LYS A 389 -2.98 -45.11 1.05
N ARG A 390 -3.25 -45.34 2.34
CA ARG A 390 -2.30 -46.01 3.22
C ARG A 390 -2.12 -47.47 2.78
N LEU A 391 -0.88 -47.86 2.56
CA LEU A 391 -0.53 -49.25 2.29
C LEU A 391 -0.52 -50.08 3.58
N PRO A 392 -0.84 -51.40 3.49
CA PRO A 392 -0.62 -52.33 4.59
C PRO A 392 0.84 -52.34 5.05
N GLN A 393 1.05 -52.50 6.38
CA GLN A 393 2.38 -52.38 6.99
C GLN A 393 3.39 -53.38 6.41
N GLN A 394 2.92 -54.58 6.01
CA GLN A 394 3.78 -55.59 5.41
C GLN A 394 4.44 -55.08 4.11
N PHE A 395 3.64 -54.42 3.24
CA PHE A 395 4.18 -53.87 1.99
C PHE A 395 5.13 -52.73 2.25
N ILE A 396 4.84 -51.89 3.25
CA ILE A 396 5.75 -50.79 3.64
C ILE A 396 7.11 -51.35 4.08
N ASN A 397 7.09 -52.41 4.89
CA ASN A 397 8.34 -53.04 5.37
C ASN A 397 9.14 -53.67 4.22
N ILE A 398 8.49 -54.31 3.27
CA ILE A 398 9.14 -54.90 2.07
C ILE A 398 9.76 -53.78 1.20
N LEU A 399 8.99 -52.73 0.91
CA LEU A 399 9.49 -51.59 0.12
C LEU A 399 10.70 -50.92 0.81
N LYS A 400 10.61 -50.76 2.12
CA LYS A 400 11.70 -50.16 2.93
C LYS A 400 12.97 -51.03 2.89
N SER A 401 12.84 -52.37 2.94
CA SER A 401 14.00 -53.27 2.82
C SER A 401 14.66 -53.22 1.44
N LYS A 402 13.93 -52.76 0.42
CA LYS A 402 14.41 -52.54 -0.97
C LYS A 402 14.82 -51.08 -1.26
N GLY A 403 14.94 -50.23 -0.20
CA GLY A 403 15.41 -48.83 -0.34
C GLY A 403 14.34 -47.82 -0.72
N THR A 404 13.04 -48.22 -0.71
CA THR A 404 11.94 -47.29 -1.00
C THR A 404 11.23 -46.87 0.31
N GLU A 405 11.23 -45.59 0.61
CA GLU A 405 10.48 -45.01 1.72
C GLU A 405 9.05 -44.69 1.27
N VAL A 406 8.06 -45.06 2.07
CA VAL A 406 6.63 -44.91 1.73
C VAL A 406 5.99 -43.88 2.65
N HIS A 407 5.32 -42.88 2.07
CA HIS A 407 4.58 -41.85 2.78
C HIS A 407 3.13 -41.80 2.24
N SER A 408 2.17 -41.56 3.15
CA SER A 408 0.75 -41.46 2.78
C SER A 408 0.32 -39.99 2.93
N ILE A 409 -0.34 -39.48 1.87
CA ILE A 409 -1.02 -38.18 1.85
C ILE A 409 -2.49 -38.47 1.46
N GLU A 410 -3.34 -38.53 2.47
CA GLU A 410 -4.73 -38.98 2.30
C GLU A 410 -5.61 -37.86 1.70
N GLU A 411 -6.68 -38.21 1.02
CA GLU A 411 -7.66 -37.27 0.44
C GLU A 411 -8.29 -36.34 1.51
N GLY A 412 -8.37 -36.81 2.77
CA GLY A 412 -8.87 -36.04 3.91
C GLY A 412 -7.88 -35.03 4.49
N ASP A 413 -6.62 -35.05 4.06
CA ASP A 413 -5.63 -34.08 4.50
C ASP A 413 -5.99 -32.66 3.99
N SER A 414 -5.77 -31.64 4.81
CA SER A 414 -5.82 -30.26 4.31
C SER A 414 -4.66 -30.02 3.33
N LYS A 415 -4.80 -29.04 2.43
CA LYS A 415 -3.71 -28.70 1.51
C LYS A 415 -2.40 -28.42 2.26
N ARG A 416 -2.46 -27.71 3.41
CA ARG A 416 -1.31 -27.46 4.26
C ARG A 416 -0.71 -28.77 4.78
N SER A 417 -1.53 -29.67 5.34
CA SER A 417 -1.05 -30.95 5.82
C SER A 417 -0.38 -31.76 4.70
N ALA A 418 -0.94 -31.73 3.49
CA ALA A 418 -0.33 -32.38 2.34
C ALA A 418 1.04 -31.80 1.98
N VAL A 419 1.17 -30.47 2.00
CA VAL A 419 2.44 -29.77 1.78
C VAL A 419 3.45 -30.13 2.87
N GLU A 420 3.07 -30.04 4.15
CA GLU A 420 3.95 -30.36 5.28
C GLU A 420 4.41 -31.84 5.23
N LYS A 421 3.51 -32.77 4.99
CA LYS A 421 3.83 -34.21 4.83
C LYS A 421 4.79 -34.45 3.66
N THR A 422 4.61 -33.73 2.56
CA THR A 422 5.51 -33.82 1.39
C THR A 422 6.91 -33.34 1.75
N LEU A 423 7.03 -32.19 2.42
CA LEU A 423 8.31 -31.65 2.84
C LEU A 423 9.02 -32.57 3.84
N HIS A 424 8.28 -33.15 4.78
CA HIS A 424 8.82 -34.14 5.72
C HIS A 424 9.30 -35.41 4.97
N ALA A 425 8.51 -35.94 4.03
CA ALA A 425 8.89 -37.08 3.21
C ALA A 425 10.20 -36.86 2.44
N MET A 426 10.40 -35.62 1.97
CA MET A 426 11.61 -35.21 1.24
C MET A 426 12.74 -34.78 2.17
N ASN A 427 12.56 -34.82 3.49
CA ASN A 427 13.52 -34.33 4.49
C ASN A 427 13.95 -32.86 4.24
N ILE A 428 13.00 -32.03 3.75
CA ILE A 428 13.22 -30.61 3.51
C ILE A 428 12.90 -29.83 4.78
N PRO A 429 13.84 -29.07 5.34
CA PRO A 429 13.56 -28.26 6.52
C PRO A 429 12.59 -27.10 6.16
N PHE A 430 11.58 -26.91 6.98
CA PHE A 430 10.61 -25.83 6.83
C PHE A 430 10.12 -25.32 8.19
N SER A 431 9.50 -24.15 8.18
CA SER A 431 8.81 -23.59 9.34
C SER A 431 7.47 -22.99 8.93
N TYR A 432 6.42 -23.18 9.73
CA TYR A 432 5.13 -22.52 9.57
C TYR A 432 4.93 -21.51 10.68
N GLN A 433 4.86 -20.22 10.32
CA GLN A 433 4.64 -19.14 11.29
C GLN A 433 4.13 -17.87 10.58
N GLY A 434 3.85 -16.82 11.36
CA GLY A 434 3.60 -15.48 10.84
C GLY A 434 4.91 -14.77 10.49
N PHE A 435 5.08 -14.39 9.24
CA PHE A 435 6.24 -13.63 8.76
C PHE A 435 5.85 -12.16 8.58
N SER A 436 6.75 -11.27 9.00
CA SER A 436 6.55 -9.83 8.91
C SER A 436 7.61 -9.20 8.03
N PHE A 437 7.15 -8.42 7.05
CA PHE A 437 8.00 -7.68 6.13
C PHE A 437 7.73 -6.19 6.30
N SER A 438 8.78 -5.38 6.36
CA SER A 438 8.65 -3.95 6.60
C SER A 438 9.58 -3.14 5.72
N ILE A 439 9.20 -1.88 5.44
CA ILE A 439 10.10 -0.90 4.83
C ILE A 439 10.98 -0.35 5.95
N PRO A 440 12.30 -0.54 5.88
CA PRO A 440 13.21 0.04 6.86
C PRO A 440 13.24 1.56 6.69
N GLU A 441 13.09 2.28 7.80
CA GLU A 441 13.45 3.70 7.82
C GLU A 441 14.95 3.84 8.07
N LYS A 442 15.59 4.85 7.45
CA LYS A 442 17.02 5.09 7.60
C LYS A 442 17.43 5.50 9.03
N ALA A 443 16.50 5.93 9.85
CA ALA A 443 16.75 6.31 11.24
C ALA A 443 16.76 5.06 12.15
N LEU A 444 17.83 4.86 12.86
CA LEU A 444 18.20 3.65 13.60
C LEU A 444 17.20 3.19 14.70
N HIS A 445 16.13 3.93 14.99
CA HIS A 445 15.13 3.62 16.02
C HIS A 445 13.70 4.00 15.66
N SER A 446 13.41 4.31 14.39
CA SER A 446 12.06 4.63 13.97
C SER A 446 11.24 3.35 13.72
N LYS A 447 9.97 3.37 14.13
CA LYS A 447 9.05 2.28 13.81
C LYS A 447 8.81 2.25 12.30
N PRO A 448 8.82 1.07 11.65
CA PRO A 448 8.58 0.98 10.22
C PRO A 448 7.19 1.55 9.88
N ARG A 449 7.12 2.36 8.83
CA ARG A 449 5.88 2.97 8.37
C ARG A 449 4.89 1.97 7.81
N VAL A 450 5.41 0.86 7.29
CA VAL A 450 4.61 -0.25 6.76
C VAL A 450 5.16 -1.55 7.27
N THR A 451 4.27 -2.40 7.76
CA THR A 451 4.58 -3.80 8.05
C THR A 451 3.47 -4.67 7.49
N ILE A 452 3.84 -5.66 6.69
CA ILE A 452 2.93 -6.65 6.11
C ILE A 452 3.21 -7.97 6.80
N THR A 453 2.20 -8.56 7.43
CA THR A 453 2.32 -9.82 8.17
C THR A 453 1.34 -10.84 7.62
N PHE A 454 1.81 -12.05 7.35
CA PHE A 454 0.99 -13.17 6.92
C PHE A 454 1.59 -14.50 7.34
N PRO A 455 0.77 -15.55 7.60
CA PRO A 455 1.26 -16.90 7.85
C PRO A 455 1.71 -17.56 6.56
N ALA A 456 2.80 -18.30 6.60
CA ALA A 456 3.34 -19.04 5.47
C ALA A 456 4.15 -20.25 5.94
N ILE A 457 4.35 -21.23 5.06
CA ILE A 457 5.41 -22.21 5.19
C ILE A 457 6.66 -21.62 4.53
N LYS A 458 7.72 -21.42 5.29
CA LYS A 458 9.01 -20.98 4.79
C LYS A 458 9.91 -22.17 4.53
N ILE A 459 10.50 -22.21 3.34
CA ILE A 459 11.52 -23.16 2.90
C ILE A 459 12.75 -22.36 2.51
N THR A 460 13.92 -22.71 3.00
CA THR A 460 15.19 -22.11 2.56
C THR A 460 15.83 -23.04 1.54
N THR A 461 16.00 -22.56 0.32
CA THR A 461 16.68 -23.30 -0.76
C THR A 461 18.08 -22.74 -0.98
N GLU A 462 19.07 -23.61 -1.23
CA GLU A 462 20.46 -23.18 -1.40
C GLU A 462 20.63 -22.22 -2.60
N ASP A 463 19.90 -22.46 -3.69
CA ASP A 463 20.06 -21.70 -4.94
C ASP A 463 19.14 -20.48 -5.06
N LYS A 464 17.96 -20.48 -4.43
CA LYS A 464 16.89 -19.48 -4.64
C LYS A 464 16.56 -18.66 -3.40
N GLY A 465 17.24 -18.90 -2.28
CA GLY A 465 16.95 -18.26 -1.01
C GLY A 465 15.62 -18.73 -0.39
N ASP A 466 14.97 -17.85 0.35
CA ASP A 466 13.73 -18.17 1.06
C ASP A 466 12.52 -18.20 0.11
N LEU A 467 11.79 -19.31 0.14
CA LEU A 467 10.51 -19.49 -0.55
C LEU A 467 9.37 -19.53 0.47
N TYR A 468 8.34 -18.71 0.27
CA TYR A 468 7.18 -18.66 1.15
C TYR A 468 5.95 -19.25 0.44
N LEU A 469 5.44 -20.37 0.99
CA LEU A 469 4.25 -21.03 0.48
C LEU A 469 3.01 -20.55 1.24
N LEU A 470 2.01 -20.05 0.52
CA LEU A 470 0.78 -19.46 1.08
C LEU A 470 -0.43 -20.36 0.84
N ASP A 471 -1.29 -20.46 1.86
CA ASP A 471 -2.63 -21.07 1.79
C ASP A 471 -3.77 -20.02 1.73
N LEU A 472 -3.42 -18.73 1.67
CA LEU A 472 -4.36 -17.62 1.67
C LEU A 472 -4.37 -16.89 0.32
N ASP A 473 -5.48 -16.20 0.06
CA ASP A 473 -5.59 -15.31 -1.08
C ASP A 473 -5.02 -13.94 -0.77
N MET A 474 -4.12 -13.46 -1.62
CA MET A 474 -3.47 -12.17 -1.48
C MET A 474 -3.81 -11.28 -2.68
N ASP A 475 -4.14 -10.00 -2.42
CA ASP A 475 -4.37 -9.03 -3.49
C ASP A 475 -3.09 -8.84 -4.33
N ARG A 476 -3.25 -8.75 -5.66
CA ARG A 476 -2.12 -8.66 -6.60
C ARG A 476 -1.19 -7.47 -6.31
N GLU A 477 -1.75 -6.36 -5.84
CA GLU A 477 -0.95 -5.17 -5.50
C GLU A 477 -0.01 -5.43 -4.32
N ILE A 478 -0.47 -6.20 -3.33
CA ILE A 478 0.34 -6.58 -2.18
C ILE A 478 1.39 -7.61 -2.58
N TYR A 479 0.99 -8.59 -3.40
CA TYR A 479 1.94 -9.56 -3.97
C TYR A 479 3.03 -8.86 -4.78
N GLY A 480 2.65 -7.97 -5.72
CA GLY A 480 3.61 -7.22 -6.53
C GLY A 480 4.53 -6.32 -5.68
N LEU A 481 4.03 -5.77 -4.57
CA LEU A 481 4.87 -5.03 -3.63
C LEU A 481 5.91 -5.95 -2.97
N LEU A 482 5.47 -7.09 -2.45
CA LEU A 482 6.35 -8.05 -1.78
C LEU A 482 7.36 -8.67 -2.77
N HIS A 483 6.90 -9.09 -3.93
CA HIS A 483 7.72 -9.76 -4.94
C HIS A 483 8.65 -8.79 -5.69
N ASP A 484 8.06 -7.76 -6.38
CA ASP A 484 8.82 -6.90 -7.30
C ASP A 484 9.66 -5.84 -6.57
N LYS A 485 9.17 -5.38 -5.41
CA LYS A 485 9.83 -4.29 -4.68
C LYS A 485 10.66 -4.79 -3.50
N TRP A 486 10.20 -5.86 -2.86
CA TRP A 486 10.87 -6.38 -1.65
C TRP A 486 11.62 -7.69 -1.91
N GLY A 487 11.52 -8.27 -3.11
CA GLY A 487 12.23 -9.48 -3.49
C GLY A 487 11.79 -10.75 -2.74
N VAL A 488 10.57 -10.73 -2.17
CA VAL A 488 10.04 -11.86 -1.42
C VAL A 488 9.50 -12.90 -2.40
N ASN A 489 10.07 -14.09 -2.39
CA ASN A 489 9.65 -15.17 -3.27
C ASN A 489 8.44 -15.90 -2.67
N ILE A 490 7.27 -15.67 -3.24
CA ILE A 490 5.99 -16.16 -2.74
C ILE A 490 5.31 -17.02 -3.80
N VAL A 491 4.80 -18.17 -3.38
CA VAL A 491 4.00 -19.07 -4.23
C VAL A 491 2.78 -19.53 -3.43
N ARG A 492 1.62 -19.60 -4.08
CA ARG A 492 0.37 -20.05 -3.46
C ARG A 492 0.12 -21.55 -3.76
N TYR A 493 -0.45 -22.29 -2.79
CA TYR A 493 -0.84 -23.68 -2.94
C TYR A 493 -2.30 -23.97 -2.62
#